data_b2ef6e9ceb61b78164b95d1254177faf
#
_entry.id   b2ef6e9ceb61b78164b95d1254177faf
#
_cell.length_a   1.000
_cell.length_b   1.000
_cell.length_c   1.000
_cell.angle_alpha   90.00
_cell.angle_beta   90.00
_cell.angle_gamma   90.00
#
_symmetry.space_group_name_H-M   'P 1'
#
loop_
_entity.id
_entity.type
_entity.pdbx_description
1 polymer ?
#
loop_
_entity_poly.entity_id
_entity_poly.type
_entity_poly.pdbx_seq_one_letter_code
_entity_poly.pdbx_strand_id
1 'polypeptide(L)'
;MYDEPAVAGRESDPVGGGKPRATPPIGVDLTNEQALACAFRTLAHGGFSENMAGHITWADRDDGSLLINPWGLWWEEVSASDVCRVDADGVVIEGKWDVTPAYHIHTELHRRRPDARVVVHNHPYYVTLLAAVGVLPMIAHQTGSLYDDDLSLVSEYDGEVGDAELGRDLAVRIGECNNVILASHGIITTADTIELAVYRAASIDRFCRLAYDILLLGRDPLPIEKSIRVAMQKALVERAAGVYWAGAVRKLLRTDPDVLH
;
A
#
# COMPACT_ATOMS: atom_id res chain seq x y z
N MET A 1 -20.21 -16.49 18.21
CA MET A 1 -20.15 -17.93 17.89
C MET A 1 -20.83 -18.04 16.54
N TYR A 2 -20.03 -18.08 15.46
CA TYR A 2 -20.57 -18.14 14.11
C TYR A 2 -20.94 -19.61 13.84
N ASP A 3 -22.24 -19.85 13.69
CA ASP A 3 -22.73 -21.13 13.15
C ASP A 3 -22.44 -21.12 11.64
N GLU A 4 -21.29 -21.67 11.25
CA GLU A 4 -21.02 -21.95 9.84
C GLU A 4 -21.76 -23.25 9.46
N PRO A 5 -22.54 -23.23 8.36
CA PRO A 5 -23.02 -24.49 7.80
C PRO A 5 -21.81 -25.31 7.34
N ALA A 6 -21.66 -26.50 7.90
CA ALA A 6 -20.63 -27.45 7.47
C ALA A 6 -20.75 -27.67 5.96
N VAL A 7 -19.69 -27.34 5.22
CA VAL A 7 -19.65 -27.53 3.77
C VAL A 7 -19.37 -28.99 3.49
N ALA A 8 -20.41 -29.79 3.50
CA ALA A 8 -20.33 -31.18 3.07
C ALA A 8 -20.17 -31.24 1.53
N GLY A 9 -19.19 -32.00 1.05
CA GLY A 9 -19.09 -32.42 -0.35
C GLY A 9 -18.49 -31.41 -1.32
N ARG A 10 -17.49 -30.61 -0.93
CA ARG A 10 -16.68 -29.86 -1.91
C ARG A 10 -15.66 -30.80 -2.54
N GLU A 11 -15.86 -31.16 -3.80
CA GLU A 11 -14.75 -31.65 -4.63
C GLU A 11 -13.66 -30.59 -4.65
N SER A 12 -12.45 -30.94 -4.20
CA SER A 12 -11.28 -30.10 -4.37
C SER A 12 -11.03 -29.97 -5.87
N ASP A 13 -11.10 -28.76 -6.43
CA ASP A 13 -10.56 -28.53 -7.76
C ASP A 13 -9.11 -29.01 -7.78
N PRO A 14 -8.73 -29.88 -8.71
CA PRO A 14 -7.36 -30.35 -8.79
C PRO A 14 -6.44 -29.14 -9.02
N VAL A 15 -5.27 -29.20 -8.40
CA VAL A 15 -4.18 -28.22 -8.41
C VAL A 15 -4.03 -27.53 -9.77
N GLY A 16 -4.59 -26.34 -9.94
CA GLY A 16 -4.58 -25.62 -11.21
C GLY A 16 -5.34 -24.31 -11.14
N GLY A 17 -4.98 -23.41 -10.23
CA GLY A 17 -5.28 -21.97 -10.36
C GLY A 17 -6.73 -21.53 -10.14
N GLY A 18 -7.62 -22.38 -9.62
CA GLY A 18 -8.98 -22.00 -9.27
C GLY A 18 -9.05 -20.93 -8.18
N LYS A 19 -9.98 -19.96 -8.32
CA LYS A 19 -10.29 -19.02 -7.22
C LYS A 19 -10.93 -19.82 -6.08
N PRO A 20 -10.56 -19.55 -4.81
CA PRO A 20 -11.28 -20.12 -3.68
C PRO A 20 -12.77 -19.80 -3.78
N ARG A 21 -13.64 -20.79 -3.62
CA ARG A 21 -15.10 -20.59 -3.73
C ARG A 21 -15.69 -19.78 -2.59
N ALA A 22 -15.02 -19.78 -1.43
CA ALA A 22 -15.38 -18.97 -0.29
C ALA A 22 -14.12 -18.60 0.51
N THR A 23 -14.06 -17.36 0.91
CA THR A 23 -13.03 -16.85 1.83
C THR A 23 -13.73 -16.18 3.02
N PRO A 24 -13.13 -16.22 4.23
CA PRO A 24 -13.72 -15.57 5.38
C PRO A 24 -13.91 -14.06 5.10
N PRO A 25 -15.14 -13.53 5.23
CA PRO A 25 -15.40 -12.10 5.02
C PRO A 25 -14.81 -11.25 6.15
N ILE A 26 -14.78 -9.93 5.97
CA ILE A 26 -14.44 -8.99 7.06
C ILE A 26 -15.46 -9.12 8.20
N GLY A 27 -16.73 -9.27 7.88
CA GLY A 27 -17.83 -9.41 8.84
C GLY A 27 -18.60 -8.11 9.14
N VAL A 28 -18.10 -6.99 8.60
CA VAL A 28 -18.76 -5.68 8.59
C VAL A 28 -18.52 -5.00 7.25
N ASP A 29 -19.45 -4.17 6.82
CA ASP A 29 -19.26 -3.27 5.69
C ASP A 29 -18.53 -2.02 6.19
N LEU A 30 -17.51 -1.59 5.49
CA LEU A 30 -16.69 -0.43 5.84
C LEU A 30 -17.04 0.75 4.94
N THR A 31 -17.14 1.95 5.52
CA THR A 31 -17.07 3.19 4.73
C THR A 31 -15.65 3.41 4.23
N ASN A 32 -15.44 4.37 3.31
CA ASN A 32 -14.09 4.68 2.81
C ASN A 32 -13.18 5.18 3.95
N GLU A 33 -13.70 6.00 4.86
CA GLU A 33 -12.99 6.52 6.04
C GLU A 33 -12.58 5.38 6.97
N GLN A 34 -13.49 4.45 7.25
CA GLN A 34 -13.22 3.26 8.06
C GLN A 34 -12.17 2.35 7.41
N ALA A 35 -12.26 2.15 6.11
CA ALA A 35 -11.27 1.35 5.38
C ALA A 35 -9.91 2.03 5.37
N LEU A 36 -9.86 3.37 5.22
CA LEU A 36 -8.61 4.12 5.26
C LEU A 36 -7.97 4.08 6.66
N ALA A 37 -8.75 4.26 7.72
CA ALA A 37 -8.27 4.10 9.10
C ALA A 37 -7.74 2.68 9.38
N CYS A 38 -8.45 1.66 8.90
CA CYS A 38 -7.98 0.27 8.96
C CYS A 38 -6.65 0.07 8.20
N ALA A 39 -6.45 0.75 7.07
CA ALA A 39 -5.20 0.68 6.32
C ALA A 39 -4.02 1.25 7.12
N PHE A 40 -4.19 2.42 7.76
CA PHE A 40 -3.16 3.03 8.61
C PHE A 40 -2.75 2.08 9.73
N ARG A 41 -3.70 1.64 10.55
CA ARG A 41 -3.39 0.76 11.69
C ARG A 41 -2.84 -0.60 11.26
N THR A 42 -3.35 -1.18 10.16
CA THR A 42 -2.81 -2.43 9.62
C THR A 42 -1.34 -2.31 9.24
N LEU A 43 -0.97 -1.23 8.55
CA LEU A 43 0.42 -1.00 8.13
C LEU A 43 1.30 -0.65 9.33
N ALA A 44 0.81 0.12 10.29
CA ALA A 44 1.52 0.44 11.53
C ALA A 44 1.82 -0.83 12.36
N HIS A 45 0.83 -1.70 12.58
CA HIS A 45 1.01 -3.00 13.24
C HIS A 45 1.98 -3.93 12.49
N GLY A 46 2.15 -3.71 11.19
CA GLY A 46 3.15 -4.40 10.37
C GLY A 46 4.57 -3.84 10.51
N GLY A 47 4.74 -2.70 11.19
CA GLY A 47 6.03 -2.00 11.31
C GLY A 47 6.39 -1.19 10.07
N PHE A 48 5.39 -0.72 9.31
CA PHE A 48 5.58 0.03 8.07
C PHE A 48 5.43 1.55 8.25
N SER A 49 5.13 2.02 9.46
CA SER A 49 5.15 3.43 9.83
C SER A 49 6.53 3.84 10.36
N GLU A 50 6.86 5.10 10.15
CA GLU A 50 8.01 5.76 10.79
C GLU A 50 7.49 6.97 11.56
N ASN A 51 7.34 6.82 12.88
CA ASN A 51 6.73 7.87 13.71
C ASN A 51 5.36 8.28 13.15
N MET A 52 5.10 9.61 13.04
CA MET A 52 3.92 10.17 12.38
C MET A 52 4.13 10.44 10.88
N ALA A 53 5.30 10.04 10.33
CA ALA A 53 5.61 10.26 8.93
C ALA A 53 4.85 9.30 8.01
N GLY A 54 4.65 9.75 6.77
CA GLY A 54 3.90 9.00 5.77
C GLY A 54 2.42 9.36 5.74
N HIS A 55 1.82 9.09 4.59
CA HIS A 55 0.43 9.42 4.32
C HIS A 55 -0.19 8.42 3.36
N ILE A 56 -1.49 8.23 3.49
CA ILE A 56 -2.29 7.48 2.52
C ILE A 56 -3.41 8.39 2.05
N THR A 57 -3.58 8.48 0.74
CA THR A 57 -4.74 9.17 0.16
C THR A 57 -5.61 8.21 -0.63
N TRP A 58 -6.90 8.50 -0.63
CA TRP A 58 -7.90 7.79 -1.43
C TRP A 58 -8.75 8.79 -2.19
N ALA A 59 -8.62 8.80 -3.52
CA ALA A 59 -9.37 9.71 -4.38
C ALA A 59 -10.84 9.27 -4.52
N ASP A 60 -11.75 10.21 -4.28
CA ASP A 60 -13.16 10.06 -4.63
C ASP A 60 -13.32 10.23 -6.15
N ARG A 61 -14.13 9.34 -6.77
CA ARG A 61 -14.36 9.39 -8.22
C ARG A 61 -15.39 10.42 -8.63
N ASP A 62 -16.25 10.80 -7.72
CA ASP A 62 -17.40 11.62 -8.06
C ASP A 62 -17.06 13.12 -8.06
N ASP A 63 -16.22 13.57 -7.10
CA ASP A 63 -15.88 14.98 -6.95
C ASP A 63 -14.37 15.28 -7.03
N GLY A 64 -13.52 14.25 -7.08
CA GLY A 64 -12.07 14.40 -7.14
C GLY A 64 -11.43 14.81 -5.82
N SER A 65 -12.19 14.83 -4.72
CA SER A 65 -11.64 15.05 -3.39
C SER A 65 -10.80 13.85 -2.92
N LEU A 66 -9.93 14.06 -1.95
CA LEU A 66 -9.09 13.02 -1.38
C LEU A 66 -9.38 12.84 0.10
N LEU A 67 -9.54 11.59 0.54
CA LEU A 67 -9.41 11.23 1.93
C LEU A 67 -7.93 11.09 2.29
N ILE A 68 -7.54 11.60 3.46
CA ILE A 68 -6.15 11.60 3.93
C ILE A 68 -6.10 11.55 5.47
N ASN A 69 -5.00 11.06 6.04
CA ASN A 69 -4.75 11.14 7.47
C ASN A 69 -4.47 12.57 7.95
N PRO A 70 -4.81 12.89 9.20
CA PRO A 70 -4.40 14.15 9.81
C PRO A 70 -2.89 14.19 10.02
N TRP A 71 -2.33 15.37 10.04
CA TRP A 71 -0.94 15.59 10.44
C TRP A 71 -0.83 15.58 11.97
N GLY A 72 0.17 14.85 12.47
CA GLY A 72 0.48 14.82 13.91
C GLY A 72 -0.14 13.64 14.69
N LEU A 73 -0.99 12.84 14.07
CA LEU A 73 -1.39 11.54 14.63
C LEU A 73 -0.47 10.43 14.12
N TRP A 74 -0.12 9.53 15.02
CA TRP A 74 0.55 8.29 14.63
C TRP A 74 -0.46 7.39 13.90
N TRP A 75 0.01 6.60 12.97
CA TRP A 75 -0.84 5.70 12.21
C TRP A 75 -1.63 4.71 13.10
N GLU A 76 -1.08 4.36 14.26
CA GLU A 76 -1.73 3.53 15.28
C GLU A 76 -2.91 4.21 15.97
N GLU A 77 -2.99 5.55 15.96
CA GLU A 77 -4.03 6.32 16.63
C GLU A 77 -5.21 6.62 15.70
N VAL A 78 -4.98 6.64 14.37
CA VAL A 78 -5.99 7.08 13.40
C VAL A 78 -7.25 6.23 13.50
N SER A 79 -8.39 6.88 13.69
CA SER A 79 -9.74 6.30 13.59
C SER A 79 -10.50 6.91 12.41
N ALA A 80 -11.64 6.34 12.05
CA ALA A 80 -12.44 6.82 10.92
C ALA A 80 -12.83 8.30 11.06
N SER A 81 -13.16 8.75 12.27
CA SER A 81 -13.54 10.14 12.54
C SER A 81 -12.37 11.14 12.51
N ASP A 82 -11.13 10.67 12.41
CA ASP A 82 -9.94 11.51 12.26
C ASP A 82 -9.57 11.73 10.80
N VAL A 83 -10.06 10.90 9.89
CA VAL A 83 -9.79 11.05 8.46
C VAL A 83 -10.29 12.40 7.97
N CYS A 84 -9.43 13.12 7.28
CA CYS A 84 -9.75 14.41 6.68
C CYS A 84 -10.08 14.24 5.19
N ARG A 85 -10.91 15.13 4.67
CA ARG A 85 -11.18 15.27 3.24
C ARG A 85 -10.59 16.58 2.75
N VAL A 86 -9.82 16.51 1.68
CA VAL A 86 -9.23 17.68 1.02
C VAL A 86 -9.75 17.78 -0.41
N ASP A 87 -9.82 19.00 -0.93
CA ASP A 87 -10.11 19.23 -2.34
C ASP A 87 -8.86 18.98 -3.22
N ALA A 88 -9.01 19.19 -4.52
CA ALA A 88 -7.92 19.01 -5.49
C ALA A 88 -6.71 19.92 -5.26
N ASP A 89 -6.87 21.01 -4.51
CA ASP A 89 -5.81 21.96 -4.17
C ASP A 89 -5.23 21.71 -2.77
N GLY A 90 -5.73 20.65 -2.08
CA GLY A 90 -5.25 20.23 -0.76
C GLY A 90 -5.86 21.02 0.40
N VAL A 91 -6.91 21.82 0.14
CA VAL A 91 -7.62 22.53 1.19
C VAL A 91 -8.52 21.54 1.94
N VAL A 92 -8.44 21.54 3.26
CA VAL A 92 -9.32 20.70 4.09
C VAL A 92 -10.76 21.22 3.98
N ILE A 93 -11.64 20.40 3.41
CA ILE A 93 -13.06 20.69 3.23
C ILE A 93 -13.94 19.94 4.25
N GLU A 94 -13.43 18.87 4.86
CA GLU A 94 -14.06 18.12 5.92
C GLU A 94 -12.99 17.51 6.85
N GLY A 95 -13.23 17.53 8.16
CA GLY A 95 -12.33 16.98 9.18
C GLY A 95 -12.06 17.95 10.31
N LYS A 96 -11.32 17.48 11.32
CA LYS A 96 -11.01 18.24 12.55
C LYS A 96 -9.60 18.81 12.56
N TRP A 97 -8.73 18.33 11.65
CA TRP A 97 -7.29 18.48 11.73
C TRP A 97 -6.70 19.01 10.44
N ASP A 98 -5.52 19.59 10.54
CA ASP A 98 -4.71 19.90 9.36
C ASP A 98 -4.08 18.64 8.77
N VAL A 99 -3.74 18.70 7.50
CA VAL A 99 -3.04 17.63 6.79
C VAL A 99 -1.57 18.03 6.54
N THR A 100 -0.74 17.05 6.18
CA THR A 100 0.68 17.29 5.91
C THR A 100 0.90 18.29 4.76
N PRO A 101 1.89 19.18 4.86
CA PRO A 101 2.29 20.02 3.71
C PRO A 101 2.75 19.22 2.49
N ALA A 102 3.21 18.00 2.68
CA ALA A 102 3.65 17.09 1.60
C ALA A 102 2.49 16.46 0.80
N TYR A 103 1.24 16.89 0.99
CA TYR A 103 0.09 16.39 0.23
C TYR A 103 0.24 16.59 -1.29
N HIS A 104 1.09 17.50 -1.74
CA HIS A 104 1.38 17.72 -3.15
C HIS A 104 1.93 16.49 -3.88
N ILE A 105 2.62 15.59 -3.17
CA ILE A 105 3.01 14.28 -3.71
C ILE A 105 1.78 13.53 -4.23
N HIS A 106 0.70 13.57 -3.47
CA HIS A 106 -0.52 12.81 -3.75
C HIS A 106 -1.41 13.51 -4.78
N THR A 107 -1.71 14.79 -4.58
CA THR A 107 -2.61 15.53 -5.48
C THR A 107 -2.10 15.54 -6.92
N GLU A 108 -0.79 15.77 -7.12
CA GLU A 108 -0.21 15.77 -8.46
C GLU A 108 -0.12 14.37 -9.07
N LEU A 109 0.11 13.34 -8.24
CA LEU A 109 0.09 11.96 -8.71
C LEU A 109 -1.33 11.51 -9.10
N HIS A 110 -2.34 11.82 -8.30
CA HIS A 110 -3.75 11.54 -8.65
C HIS A 110 -4.20 12.25 -9.93
N ARG A 111 -3.77 13.50 -10.15
CA ARG A 111 -4.04 14.23 -11.40
C ARG A 111 -3.43 13.54 -12.61
N ARG A 112 -2.20 13.04 -12.48
CA ARG A 112 -1.47 12.38 -13.56
C ARG A 112 -1.95 10.95 -13.80
N ARG A 113 -2.32 10.23 -12.75
CA ARG A 113 -2.64 8.80 -12.72
C ARG A 113 -4.06 8.56 -12.17
N PRO A 114 -5.12 8.71 -12.99
CA PRO A 114 -6.50 8.45 -12.54
C PRO A 114 -6.74 7.00 -12.10
N ASP A 115 -5.88 6.07 -12.50
CA ASP A 115 -5.85 4.67 -12.07
C ASP A 115 -5.25 4.48 -10.67
N ALA A 116 -4.41 5.41 -10.21
CA ALA A 116 -3.82 5.43 -8.88
C ALA A 116 -4.80 6.05 -7.86
N ARG A 117 -5.95 5.38 -7.63
CA ARG A 117 -6.97 5.90 -6.70
C ARG A 117 -6.53 5.91 -5.25
N VAL A 118 -5.67 4.99 -4.87
CA VAL A 118 -5.06 4.94 -3.54
C VAL A 118 -3.57 5.11 -3.71
N VAL A 119 -3.01 6.05 -2.96
CA VAL A 119 -1.57 6.32 -2.92
C VAL A 119 -1.11 6.15 -1.48
N VAL A 120 -0.17 5.25 -1.26
CA VAL A 120 0.50 5.02 0.03
C VAL A 120 1.93 5.54 -0.09
N HIS A 121 2.30 6.50 0.73
CA HIS A 121 3.67 6.95 0.90
C HIS A 121 4.13 6.67 2.32
N ASN A 122 5.21 5.92 2.47
CA ASN A 122 5.77 5.55 3.76
C ASN A 122 7.27 5.21 3.68
N HIS A 123 7.88 4.96 4.86
CA HIS A 123 9.32 4.75 5.00
C HIS A 123 9.63 3.40 5.69
N PRO A 124 9.23 2.24 5.15
CA PRO A 124 9.54 0.96 5.76
C PRO A 124 11.06 0.75 5.81
N TYR A 125 11.57 0.17 6.88
CA TYR A 125 12.99 0.15 7.19
C TYR A 125 13.87 -0.43 6.07
N TYR A 126 13.54 -1.61 5.54
CA TYR A 126 14.37 -2.24 4.50
C TYR A 126 14.21 -1.59 3.13
N VAL A 127 13.06 -0.97 2.85
CA VAL A 127 12.88 -0.14 1.67
C VAL A 127 13.78 1.09 1.76
N THR A 128 13.73 1.82 2.90
CA THR A 128 14.55 3.00 3.15
C THR A 128 16.05 2.68 3.11
N LEU A 129 16.44 1.51 3.64
CA LEU A 129 17.82 1.04 3.57
C LEU A 129 18.32 0.88 2.12
N LEU A 130 17.54 0.23 1.26
CA LEU A 130 17.89 0.08 -0.15
C LEU A 130 17.77 1.40 -0.92
N ALA A 131 16.81 2.24 -0.59
CA ALA A 131 16.66 3.60 -1.14
C ALA A 131 17.88 4.46 -0.85
N ALA A 132 18.46 4.37 0.35
CA ALA A 132 19.64 5.14 0.75
C ALA A 132 20.91 4.79 -0.05
N VAL A 133 20.95 3.59 -0.64
CA VAL A 133 22.07 3.15 -1.49
C VAL A 133 21.70 3.05 -2.96
N GLY A 134 20.48 3.46 -3.34
CA GLY A 134 19.99 3.49 -4.71
C GLY A 134 19.89 2.11 -5.38
N VAL A 135 19.53 1.07 -4.59
CA VAL A 135 19.47 -0.33 -5.09
C VAL A 135 18.03 -0.80 -5.16
N LEU A 136 17.62 -1.30 -6.32
CA LEU A 136 16.35 -2.03 -6.46
C LEU A 136 16.50 -3.47 -5.97
N PRO A 137 15.52 -4.00 -5.20
CA PRO A 137 15.54 -5.38 -4.75
C PRO A 137 15.39 -6.36 -5.91
N MET A 138 16.12 -7.47 -5.86
CA MET A 138 16.03 -8.55 -6.85
C MET A 138 14.88 -9.50 -6.56
N ILE A 139 14.19 -10.00 -7.61
CA ILE A 139 13.13 -10.98 -7.47
C ILE A 139 13.72 -12.38 -7.24
N ALA A 140 13.83 -12.76 -5.98
CA ALA A 140 14.38 -14.04 -5.53
C ALA A 140 13.34 -14.93 -4.81
N HIS A 141 12.10 -14.47 -4.74
CA HIS A 141 11.03 -15.14 -3.99
C HIS A 141 9.67 -14.89 -4.67
N GLN A 142 8.75 -15.84 -4.53
CA GLN A 142 7.42 -15.81 -5.16
C GLN A 142 6.68 -14.48 -4.96
N THR A 143 6.66 -13.93 -3.74
CA THR A 143 5.97 -12.67 -3.45
C THR A 143 6.64 -11.48 -4.14
N GLY A 144 7.94 -11.52 -4.42
CA GLY A 144 8.65 -10.51 -5.20
C GLY A 144 8.11 -10.36 -6.62
N SER A 145 7.45 -11.39 -7.16
CA SER A 145 6.79 -11.32 -8.46
C SER A 145 5.67 -10.28 -8.51
N LEU A 146 5.13 -9.85 -7.35
CA LEU A 146 4.15 -8.77 -7.26
C LEU A 146 4.68 -7.47 -7.89
N TYR A 147 5.99 -7.28 -7.88
CA TYR A 147 6.69 -6.08 -8.35
C TYR A 147 7.39 -6.26 -9.69
N ASP A 148 7.16 -7.38 -10.40
CA ASP A 148 7.82 -7.68 -11.67
C ASP A 148 7.38 -6.68 -12.76
N ASP A 149 8.33 -5.93 -13.34
CA ASP A 149 8.12 -4.81 -14.26
C ASP A 149 7.23 -3.67 -13.70
N ASP A 150 6.99 -3.64 -12.39
CA ASP A 150 6.12 -2.67 -11.71
C ASP A 150 6.79 -2.05 -10.48
N LEU A 151 8.13 -1.99 -10.49
CA LEU A 151 8.95 -1.34 -9.48
C LEU A 151 10.03 -0.50 -10.16
N SER A 152 10.15 0.76 -9.77
CA SER A 152 11.19 1.67 -10.26
C SER A 152 11.88 2.42 -9.12
N LEU A 153 12.95 3.13 -9.46
CA LEU A 153 13.71 4.00 -8.56
C LEU A 153 13.76 5.41 -9.14
N VAL A 154 13.34 6.39 -8.38
CA VAL A 154 13.66 7.80 -8.60
C VAL A 154 14.95 8.09 -7.85
N SER A 155 16.04 8.34 -8.57
CA SER A 155 17.40 8.46 -8.03
C SER A 155 17.72 9.86 -7.49
N GLU A 156 16.98 10.86 -7.89
CA GLU A 156 17.14 12.25 -7.46
C GLU A 156 16.33 12.51 -6.19
N TYR A 157 16.96 13.14 -5.21
CA TYR A 157 16.33 13.58 -3.98
C TYR A 157 16.42 15.11 -3.88
N ASP A 158 15.28 15.77 -4.05
CA ASP A 158 15.17 17.24 -4.07
C ASP A 158 14.70 17.82 -2.72
N GLY A 159 14.66 17.00 -1.66
CA GLY A 159 14.15 17.40 -0.35
C GLY A 159 12.65 17.17 -0.19
N GLU A 160 12.03 17.93 0.71
CA GLU A 160 10.60 17.85 0.97
C GLU A 160 9.79 18.44 -0.21
N VAL A 161 8.74 17.74 -0.62
CA VAL A 161 7.81 18.17 -1.67
C VAL A 161 6.77 19.11 -1.07
N GLY A 162 7.17 20.36 -0.85
CA GLY A 162 6.36 21.37 -0.16
C GLY A 162 5.47 22.24 -1.08
N ASP A 163 5.50 22.01 -2.38
CA ASP A 163 4.68 22.75 -3.35
C ASP A 163 4.26 21.92 -4.56
N ALA A 164 3.32 22.48 -5.34
CA ALA A 164 2.75 21.79 -6.50
C ALA A 164 3.74 21.63 -7.67
N GLU A 165 4.77 22.44 -7.81
CA GLU A 165 5.78 22.31 -8.86
C GLU A 165 6.66 21.09 -8.60
N LEU A 166 7.19 20.96 -7.41
CA LEU A 166 7.94 19.79 -6.96
C LEU A 166 7.09 18.51 -7.02
N GLY A 167 5.80 18.60 -6.64
CA GLY A 167 4.85 17.49 -6.76
C GLY A 167 4.66 17.02 -8.20
N ARG A 168 4.50 17.94 -9.16
CA ARG A 168 4.38 17.62 -10.60
C ARG A 168 5.64 16.98 -11.14
N ASP A 169 6.80 17.53 -10.81
CA ASP A 169 8.09 17.01 -11.27
C ASP A 169 8.31 15.59 -10.73
N LEU A 170 7.98 15.35 -9.47
CA LEU A 170 8.04 14.01 -8.88
C LEU A 170 7.05 13.06 -9.57
N ALA A 171 5.80 13.48 -9.80
CA ALA A 171 4.80 12.66 -10.48
C ALA A 171 5.22 12.28 -11.91
N VAL A 172 5.96 13.16 -12.62
CA VAL A 172 6.56 12.84 -13.92
C VAL A 172 7.64 11.77 -13.79
N ARG A 173 8.52 11.87 -12.80
CA ARG A 173 9.61 10.90 -12.56
C ARG A 173 9.11 9.54 -12.09
N ILE A 174 8.03 9.51 -11.32
CA ILE A 174 7.33 8.27 -10.91
C ILE A 174 6.85 7.49 -12.14
N GLY A 175 6.30 8.17 -13.14
CA GLY A 175 5.84 7.55 -14.38
C GLY A 175 4.65 6.62 -14.17
N GLU A 176 4.72 5.43 -14.79
CA GLU A 176 3.60 4.48 -14.84
C GLU A 176 3.74 3.31 -13.84
N CYS A 177 4.87 3.17 -13.15
CA CYS A 177 5.04 2.13 -12.14
C CYS A 177 4.14 2.37 -10.92
N ASN A 178 3.60 1.29 -10.38
CA ASN A 178 2.76 1.39 -9.18
C ASN A 178 3.57 1.37 -7.88
N ASN A 179 4.84 0.98 -7.94
CA ASN A 179 5.71 0.93 -6.78
C ASN A 179 7.00 1.68 -7.14
N VAL A 180 7.30 2.75 -6.45
CA VAL A 180 8.43 3.62 -6.78
C VAL A 180 9.24 3.92 -5.54
N ILE A 181 10.44 3.38 -5.47
CA ILE A 181 11.40 3.70 -4.41
C ILE A 181 11.96 5.11 -4.70
N LEU A 182 11.96 5.94 -3.69
CA LEU A 182 12.52 7.30 -3.73
C LEU A 182 13.87 7.27 -3.02
N ALA A 183 14.95 7.55 -3.75
CA ALA A 183 16.30 7.57 -3.18
C ALA A 183 16.39 8.48 -1.96
N SER A 184 17.09 8.02 -0.91
CA SER A 184 17.27 8.74 0.36
C SER A 184 15.96 9.13 1.08
N HIS A 185 14.82 8.48 0.76
CA HIS A 185 13.52 8.86 1.30
C HIS A 185 12.71 7.63 1.72
N GLY A 186 11.98 7.01 0.81
CA GLY A 186 11.06 5.93 1.13
C GLY A 186 10.44 5.33 -0.12
N ILE A 187 9.12 5.12 -0.11
CA ILE A 187 8.40 4.53 -1.24
C ILE A 187 7.05 5.20 -1.47
N ILE A 188 6.63 5.21 -2.72
CA ILE A 188 5.25 5.44 -3.14
C ILE A 188 4.71 4.12 -3.71
N THR A 189 3.53 3.71 -3.23
CA THR A 189 2.79 2.57 -3.73
C THR A 189 1.40 3.01 -4.14
N THR A 190 0.95 2.64 -5.35
CA THR A 190 -0.35 3.02 -5.87
C THR A 190 -1.21 1.82 -6.23
N ALA A 191 -2.52 1.99 -6.20
CA ALA A 191 -3.48 1.00 -6.72
C ALA A 191 -4.85 1.65 -7.00
N ASP A 192 -5.72 0.93 -7.73
CA ASP A 192 -7.13 1.33 -7.91
C ASP A 192 -7.99 1.02 -6.68
N THR A 193 -7.55 0.11 -5.80
CA THR A 193 -8.30 -0.29 -4.60
C THR A 193 -7.43 -0.28 -3.35
N ILE A 194 -8.08 -0.06 -2.18
CA ILE A 194 -7.39 -0.02 -0.88
C ILE A 194 -6.75 -1.37 -0.55
N GLU A 195 -7.42 -2.48 -0.90
CA GLU A 195 -6.93 -3.84 -0.65
C GLU A 195 -5.61 -4.10 -1.35
N LEU A 196 -5.50 -3.70 -2.62
CA LEU A 196 -4.29 -3.89 -3.41
C LEU A 196 -3.18 -2.94 -2.97
N ALA A 197 -3.51 -1.68 -2.66
CA ALA A 197 -2.54 -0.71 -2.17
C ALA A 197 -1.90 -1.19 -0.85
N VAL A 198 -2.72 -1.60 0.12
CA VAL A 198 -2.24 -2.11 1.41
C VAL A 198 -1.45 -3.41 1.24
N TYR A 199 -1.89 -4.31 0.35
CA TYR A 199 -1.17 -5.56 0.10
C TYR A 199 0.22 -5.31 -0.50
N ARG A 200 0.34 -4.38 -1.46
CA ARG A 200 1.62 -3.94 -2.03
C ARG A 200 2.50 -3.32 -0.94
N ALA A 201 1.98 -2.33 -0.22
CA ALA A 201 2.72 -1.63 0.83
C ALA A 201 3.20 -2.56 1.96
N ALA A 202 2.39 -3.55 2.36
CA ALA A 202 2.76 -4.52 3.37
C ALA A 202 3.76 -5.58 2.89
N SER A 203 3.80 -5.85 1.59
CA SER A 203 4.67 -6.90 1.04
C SER A 203 6.06 -6.41 0.66
N ILE A 204 6.22 -5.10 0.39
CA ILE A 204 7.45 -4.53 -0.15
C ILE A 204 8.63 -4.61 0.82
N ASP A 205 8.41 -4.34 2.11
CA ASP A 205 9.49 -4.36 3.09
C ASP A 205 10.08 -5.76 3.27
N ARG A 206 9.22 -6.79 3.34
CA ARG A 206 9.69 -8.18 3.35
C ARG A 206 10.46 -8.54 2.07
N PHE A 207 10.05 -8.04 0.92
CA PHE A 207 10.75 -8.23 -0.34
C PHE A 207 12.13 -7.56 -0.31
N CYS A 208 12.21 -6.32 0.14
CA CYS A 208 13.47 -5.59 0.31
C CYS A 208 14.38 -6.25 1.34
N ARG A 209 13.83 -6.71 2.48
CA ARG A 209 14.59 -7.44 3.50
C ARG A 209 15.25 -8.69 2.94
N LEU A 210 14.49 -9.51 2.20
CA LEU A 210 15.03 -10.71 1.60
C LEU A 210 16.14 -10.40 0.60
N ALA A 211 15.97 -9.37 -0.23
CA ALA A 211 17.00 -8.92 -1.15
C ALA A 211 18.26 -8.46 -0.41
N TYR A 212 18.11 -7.69 0.66
CA TYR A 212 19.22 -7.27 1.52
C TYR A 212 19.95 -8.47 2.15
N ASP A 213 19.23 -9.43 2.71
CA ASP A 213 19.82 -10.63 3.31
C ASP A 213 20.61 -11.47 2.25
N ILE A 214 20.10 -11.55 1.02
CA ILE A 214 20.79 -12.23 -0.10
C ILE A 214 22.07 -11.48 -0.48
N LEU A 215 22.03 -10.15 -0.54
CA LEU A 215 23.24 -9.34 -0.80
C LEU A 215 24.31 -9.58 0.27
N LEU A 216 23.92 -9.68 1.53
CA LEU A 216 24.84 -9.99 2.64
C LEU A 216 25.42 -11.40 2.55
N LEU A 217 24.68 -12.37 2.04
CA LEU A 217 25.14 -13.73 1.81
C LEU A 217 26.22 -13.80 0.71
N GLY A 218 26.31 -12.80 -0.15
CA GLY A 218 27.24 -12.79 -1.28
C GLY A 218 27.00 -13.94 -2.27
N ARG A 219 25.75 -14.34 -2.45
CA ARG A 219 25.33 -15.40 -3.37
C ARG A 219 24.28 -14.89 -4.32
N ASP A 220 24.35 -15.35 -5.57
CA ASP A 220 23.31 -15.08 -6.54
C ASP A 220 22.04 -15.88 -6.20
N PRO A 221 20.85 -15.27 -6.29
CA PRO A 221 19.61 -15.99 -6.11
C PRO A 221 19.36 -16.96 -7.27
N LEU A 222 18.61 -18.02 -7.00
CA LEU A 222 18.08 -18.87 -8.07
C LEU A 222 17.10 -18.08 -8.93
N PRO A 223 17.22 -18.12 -10.26
CA PRO A 223 16.33 -17.37 -11.14
C PRO A 223 14.90 -17.93 -11.10
N ILE A 224 13.93 -17.03 -11.18
CA ILE A 224 12.52 -17.38 -11.41
C ILE A 224 12.19 -17.00 -12.84
N GLU A 225 11.75 -17.96 -13.64
CA GLU A 225 11.36 -17.77 -15.04
C GLU A 225 10.36 -16.63 -15.21
N LYS A 226 10.52 -15.78 -16.23
CA LYS A 226 9.66 -14.62 -16.48
C LYS A 226 8.17 -15.00 -16.58
N SER A 227 7.87 -16.09 -17.28
CA SER A 227 6.50 -16.60 -17.43
C SER A 227 5.87 -16.96 -16.08
N ILE A 228 6.67 -17.51 -15.15
CA ILE A 228 6.22 -17.83 -13.79
C ILE A 228 5.99 -16.53 -13.00
N ARG A 229 6.91 -15.56 -13.10
CA ARG A 229 6.75 -14.27 -12.41
C ARG A 229 5.47 -13.55 -12.86
N VAL A 230 5.19 -13.48 -14.16
CA VAL A 230 3.96 -12.88 -14.72
C VAL A 230 2.71 -13.60 -14.22
N ALA A 231 2.68 -14.93 -14.24
CA ALA A 231 1.55 -15.72 -13.74
C ALA A 231 1.35 -15.51 -12.23
N MET A 232 2.44 -15.43 -11.47
CA MET A 232 2.38 -15.17 -10.03
C MET A 232 1.92 -13.75 -9.71
N GLN A 233 2.42 -12.73 -10.43
CA GLN A 233 1.96 -11.35 -10.26
C GLN A 233 0.45 -11.25 -10.43
N LYS A 234 -0.08 -11.81 -11.52
CA LYS A 234 -1.54 -11.87 -11.77
C LYS A 234 -2.28 -12.55 -10.61
N ALA A 235 -1.78 -13.70 -10.16
CA ALA A 235 -2.40 -14.44 -9.05
C ALA A 235 -2.39 -13.67 -7.73
N LEU A 236 -1.30 -12.94 -7.43
CA LEU A 236 -1.17 -12.13 -6.23
C LEU A 236 -2.12 -10.93 -6.26
N VAL A 237 -2.20 -10.24 -7.40
CA VAL A 237 -3.11 -9.10 -7.58
C VAL A 237 -4.58 -9.53 -7.52
N GLU A 238 -4.97 -10.55 -8.29
CA GLU A 238 -6.38 -10.91 -8.46
C GLU A 238 -6.95 -11.74 -7.31
N ARG A 239 -6.11 -12.49 -6.58
CA ARG A 239 -6.57 -13.48 -5.60
C ARG A 239 -6.08 -13.22 -4.17
N ALA A 240 -4.83 -12.76 -4.01
CA ALA A 240 -4.25 -12.62 -2.68
C ALA A 240 -4.58 -11.30 -2.00
N ALA A 241 -4.65 -10.18 -2.74
CA ALA A 241 -4.84 -8.86 -2.18
C ALA A 241 -6.11 -8.74 -1.33
N GLY A 242 -7.28 -9.10 -1.87
CA GLY A 242 -8.55 -9.04 -1.14
C GLY A 242 -8.60 -10.00 0.06
N VAL A 243 -8.00 -11.19 -0.06
CA VAL A 243 -7.95 -12.16 1.06
C VAL A 243 -7.01 -11.67 2.16
N TYR A 244 -5.86 -11.08 1.78
CA TYR A 244 -4.94 -10.45 2.72
C TYR A 244 -5.64 -9.32 3.49
N TRP A 245 -6.27 -8.40 2.75
CA TRP A 245 -7.01 -7.28 3.32
C TRP A 245 -8.07 -7.73 4.32
N ALA A 246 -8.98 -8.62 3.90
CA ALA A 246 -10.01 -9.13 4.77
C ALA A 246 -9.44 -9.79 6.04
N GLY A 247 -8.33 -10.52 5.92
CA GLY A 247 -7.63 -11.12 7.03
C GLY A 247 -7.01 -10.11 7.98
N ALA A 248 -6.37 -9.07 7.42
CA ALA A 248 -5.74 -7.99 8.17
C ALA A 248 -6.77 -7.19 8.98
N VAL A 249 -7.88 -6.80 8.33
CA VAL A 249 -8.97 -6.07 8.99
C VAL A 249 -9.63 -6.91 10.08
N ARG A 250 -9.94 -8.20 9.82
CA ARG A 250 -10.49 -9.08 10.89
C ARG A 250 -9.54 -9.22 12.08
N LYS A 251 -8.23 -9.25 11.85
CA LYS A 251 -7.23 -9.26 12.93
C LYS A 251 -7.27 -7.94 13.69
N LEU A 252 -7.25 -6.82 12.97
CA LEU A 252 -7.28 -5.47 13.54
C LEU A 252 -8.54 -5.26 14.40
N LEU A 253 -9.72 -5.57 13.89
CA LEU A 253 -10.98 -5.38 14.63
C LEU A 253 -11.11 -6.17 15.94
N ARG A 254 -10.23 -7.16 16.17
CA ARG A 254 -10.16 -7.89 17.46
C ARG A 254 -9.32 -7.17 18.51
N THR A 255 -8.34 -6.38 18.09
CA THR A 255 -7.41 -5.68 18.98
C THR A 255 -7.73 -4.20 19.11
N ASP A 256 -8.23 -3.59 18.05
CA ASP A 256 -8.44 -2.14 17.92
C ASP A 256 -9.84 -1.84 17.32
N PRO A 257 -10.94 -2.25 17.99
CA PRO A 257 -12.30 -2.05 17.46
C PRO A 257 -12.69 -0.57 17.34
N ASP A 258 -12.00 0.31 18.05
CA ASP A 258 -12.17 1.76 18.02
C ASP A 258 -11.78 2.40 16.68
N VAL A 259 -11.03 1.69 15.84
CA VAL A 259 -10.63 2.16 14.50
C VAL A 259 -11.83 2.57 13.62
N LEU A 260 -13.00 2.00 13.86
CA LEU A 260 -14.22 2.28 13.10
C LEU A 260 -15.00 3.52 13.56
N HIS A 261 -14.60 4.17 14.67
CA HIS A 261 -15.32 5.29 15.26
C HIS A 261 -15.00 6.64 14.64
#